data_59428168ef7570d3f298d17bda594cbf
#
_entry.id   59428168ef7570d3f298d17bda594cbf
#
_cell.length_a   1.000
_cell.length_b   1.000
_cell.length_c   1.000
_cell.angle_alpha   90.00
_cell.angle_beta   90.00
_cell.angle_gamma   90.00
#
_symmetry.space_group_name_H-M   'P 1'
#
loop_
_entity.id
_entity.type
_entity.pdbx_description
1 polymer ?
#
loop_
_entity_poly.entity_id
_entity_poly.type
_entity_poly.pdbx_seq_one_letter_code
_entity_poly.pdbx_strand_id
1 'polypeptide(L)'
;MNRLIHYGRVDAIPFYNCSWKPESEWWQNGVQRPWLGYPITVFGIFIELLYIPIIWIIFKTKLIRHTCYKIIVLLAATDMCAITCSCIITGILLIQGAVFCVYPTFIYICGGIALCTWCGACVITLSLFLNRIVSIGFRDYADVIEKPMAYISMVLSLLYMFYISFFTTPVCFDSLIMAWPLDPLSEKEPSEEASNYYRNDSQAWNNWIFVACMVFMFTIYCGLVNKLARGQNSKASRAIFIQCCIICFFNSCTAIFYNVLAFITPSPAILVFGQLCWSINHGCPALIYVTLNDTIRREFKKLIFRISTNKVEEGTSSAAGKRNSIFEYFVKL
;
A
#
# COMPACT_ATOMS: atom_id res chain seq x y z
N MET A 1 -11.37 5.11 13.81
CA MET A 1 -10.79 6.07 14.78
C MET A 1 -11.83 6.82 15.59
N ASN A 2 -13.03 7.14 15.06
CA ASN A 2 -14.01 7.91 15.84
C ASN A 2 -14.43 7.20 17.14
N ARG A 3 -14.54 5.85 17.14
CA ARG A 3 -14.82 5.06 18.36
C ARG A 3 -13.75 5.26 19.42
N LEU A 4 -12.45 5.25 19.04
CA LEU A 4 -11.35 5.49 19.97
C LEU A 4 -11.42 6.90 20.58
N ILE A 5 -11.75 7.90 19.77
CA ILE A 5 -11.94 9.28 20.25
C ILE A 5 -13.14 9.37 21.19
N HIS A 6 -14.26 8.73 20.86
CA HIS A 6 -15.49 8.75 21.66
C HIS A 6 -15.31 8.09 23.02
N TYR A 7 -14.68 6.91 23.07
CA TYR A 7 -14.47 6.14 24.31
C TYR A 7 -13.18 6.51 25.05
N GLY A 8 -12.27 7.27 24.42
CA GLY A 8 -10.99 7.71 24.99
C GLY A 8 -9.91 6.63 25.08
N ARG A 9 -10.28 5.33 25.12
CA ARG A 9 -9.38 4.17 25.22
C ARG A 9 -9.99 2.96 24.52
N VAL A 10 -9.14 2.08 24.00
CA VAL A 10 -9.60 0.94 23.19
C VAL A 10 -10.37 -0.10 24.00
N ASP A 11 -9.93 -0.38 25.19
CA ASP A 11 -10.59 -1.34 26.12
C ASP A 11 -11.95 -0.88 26.63
N ALA A 12 -12.31 0.39 26.46
CA ALA A 12 -13.67 0.91 26.72
C ALA A 12 -14.61 0.75 25.50
N ILE A 13 -14.07 0.45 24.32
CA ILE A 13 -14.89 0.19 23.13
C ILE A 13 -15.57 -1.18 23.31
N PRO A 14 -16.91 -1.29 23.07
CA PRO A 14 -17.59 -2.57 23.14
C PRO A 14 -16.89 -3.66 22.34
N PHE A 15 -16.76 -4.85 22.93
CA PHE A 15 -16.11 -6.04 22.36
C PHE A 15 -14.58 -5.96 22.13
N TYR A 16 -13.91 -4.83 22.47
CA TYR A 16 -12.44 -4.69 22.39
C TYR A 16 -11.77 -4.74 23.77
N ASN A 17 -12.50 -5.15 24.80
CA ASN A 17 -12.01 -5.18 26.17
C ASN A 17 -11.06 -6.36 26.39
N CYS A 18 -9.82 -6.07 26.77
CA CYS A 18 -8.77 -7.02 27.11
C CYS A 18 -8.59 -7.26 28.61
N SER A 19 -9.36 -6.57 29.48
CA SER A 19 -9.12 -6.59 30.94
C SER A 19 -9.55 -7.86 31.67
N TRP A 20 -10.16 -8.82 30.97
CA TRP A 20 -10.60 -10.10 31.54
C TRP A 20 -9.49 -11.13 31.71
N LYS A 21 -8.29 -10.87 31.14
CA LYS A 21 -7.05 -11.60 31.40
C LYS A 21 -5.92 -10.64 31.73
N PRO A 22 -4.94 -11.02 32.59
CA PRO A 22 -3.73 -10.24 32.79
C PRO A 22 -2.84 -10.24 31.53
N GLU A 23 -2.02 -9.19 31.37
CA GLU A 23 -1.16 -9.03 30.19
C GLU A 23 -0.22 -10.22 29.97
N SER A 24 0.28 -10.84 31.05
CA SER A 24 1.16 -12.01 30.99
C SER A 24 0.51 -13.24 30.32
N GLU A 25 -0.80 -13.38 30.46
CA GLU A 25 -1.55 -14.47 29.83
C GLU A 25 -1.80 -14.18 28.34
N TRP A 26 -1.98 -12.92 27.95
CA TRP A 26 -2.11 -12.56 26.54
C TRP A 26 -0.87 -12.89 25.74
N TRP A 27 0.33 -12.75 26.33
CA TRP A 27 1.57 -13.18 25.68
C TRP A 27 1.65 -14.68 25.45
N GLN A 28 1.02 -15.50 26.31
CA GLN A 28 0.99 -16.97 26.15
C GLN A 28 0.05 -17.41 25.01
N ASN A 29 -0.92 -16.58 24.65
CA ASN A 29 -1.87 -16.86 23.58
C ASN A 29 -1.24 -16.69 22.18
N GLY A 30 -0.21 -15.88 22.07
CA GLY A 30 0.47 -15.62 20.81
C GLY A 30 1.52 -16.67 20.48
N VAL A 31 1.90 -16.73 19.20
CA VAL A 31 2.94 -17.64 18.72
C VAL A 31 4.01 -16.87 17.98
N GLN A 32 5.25 -16.97 18.48
CA GLN A 32 6.40 -16.36 17.80
C GLN A 32 6.65 -17.02 16.45
N ARG A 33 6.75 -16.20 15.40
CA ARG A 33 6.97 -16.63 14.00
C ARG A 33 8.17 -15.92 13.37
N PRO A 34 9.38 -16.02 13.94
CA PRO A 34 10.55 -15.29 13.44
C PRO A 34 10.91 -15.65 12.00
N TRP A 35 10.68 -16.91 11.60
CA TRP A 35 10.92 -17.40 10.24
C TRP A 35 10.12 -16.64 9.16
N LEU A 36 8.94 -16.10 9.50
CA LEU A 36 8.12 -15.27 8.63
C LEU A 36 8.35 -13.78 8.91
N GLY A 37 8.49 -13.39 10.18
CA GLY A 37 8.63 -12.02 10.62
C GLY A 37 9.87 -11.34 10.07
N TYR A 38 11.06 -11.96 10.15
CA TYR A 38 12.29 -11.38 9.61
C TYR A 38 12.24 -11.14 8.10
N PRO A 39 11.88 -12.12 7.24
CA PRO A 39 11.82 -11.90 5.81
C PRO A 39 10.83 -10.79 5.41
N ILE A 40 9.65 -10.74 6.02
CA ILE A 40 8.65 -9.70 5.73
C ILE A 40 9.17 -8.32 6.15
N THR A 41 9.79 -8.19 7.32
CA THR A 41 10.37 -6.91 7.78
C THR A 41 11.48 -6.44 6.84
N VAL A 42 12.41 -7.33 6.45
CA VAL A 42 13.50 -7.00 5.53
C VAL A 42 12.95 -6.58 4.16
N PHE A 43 11.95 -7.29 3.65
CA PHE A 43 11.26 -6.89 2.41
C PHE A 43 10.63 -5.51 2.55
N GLY A 44 9.92 -5.22 3.65
CA GLY A 44 9.31 -3.91 3.88
C GLY A 44 10.33 -2.79 3.89
N ILE A 45 11.42 -2.95 4.65
CA ILE A 45 12.52 -1.96 4.71
C ILE A 45 13.13 -1.76 3.31
N PHE A 46 13.35 -2.83 2.56
CA PHE A 46 13.89 -2.72 1.20
C PHE A 46 12.96 -1.91 0.28
N ILE A 47 11.66 -2.15 0.32
CA ILE A 47 10.69 -1.41 -0.50
C ILE A 47 10.59 0.06 -0.07
N GLU A 48 10.60 0.36 1.24
CA GLU A 48 10.64 1.75 1.74
C GLU A 48 11.86 2.50 1.21
N LEU A 49 13.04 1.88 1.32
CA LEU A 49 14.29 2.44 0.81
C LEU A 49 14.27 2.60 -0.73
N LEU A 50 13.47 1.83 -1.45
CA LEU A 50 13.32 1.94 -2.89
C LEU A 50 12.38 3.08 -3.28
N TYR A 51 11.31 3.34 -2.53
CA TYR A 51 10.39 4.45 -2.79
C TYR A 51 11.05 5.83 -2.64
N ILE A 52 11.95 6.00 -1.68
CA ILE A 52 12.64 7.28 -1.43
C ILE A 52 13.30 7.85 -2.69
N PRO A 53 14.23 7.15 -3.37
CA PRO A 53 14.85 7.66 -4.59
C PRO A 53 13.86 7.79 -5.76
N ILE A 54 12.81 6.98 -5.83
CA ILE A 54 11.77 7.10 -6.87
C ILE A 54 11.07 8.45 -6.73
N ILE A 55 10.58 8.79 -5.53
CA ILE A 55 9.90 10.06 -5.26
C ILE A 55 10.88 11.22 -5.53
N TRP A 56 12.11 11.14 -5.04
CA TRP A 56 13.13 12.16 -5.28
C TRP A 56 13.40 12.40 -6.78
N ILE A 57 13.51 11.32 -7.59
CA ILE A 57 13.69 11.41 -9.03
C ILE A 57 12.50 12.12 -9.69
N ILE A 58 11.26 11.81 -9.30
CA ILE A 58 10.05 12.45 -9.85
C ILE A 58 10.10 13.96 -9.64
N PHE A 59 10.52 14.43 -8.46
CA PHE A 59 10.67 15.87 -8.19
C PHE A 59 11.86 16.48 -8.92
N LYS A 60 13.04 15.86 -8.84
CA LYS A 60 14.28 16.32 -9.48
C LYS A 60 14.14 16.49 -10.99
N THR A 61 13.51 15.55 -11.66
CA THR A 61 13.31 15.56 -13.11
C THR A 61 12.10 16.38 -13.55
N LYS A 62 11.40 17.01 -12.60
CA LYS A 62 10.17 17.79 -12.83
C LYS A 62 9.02 16.98 -13.44
N LEU A 63 9.07 15.65 -13.37
CA LEU A 63 7.96 14.77 -13.80
C LEU A 63 6.67 15.07 -13.05
N ILE A 64 6.77 15.56 -11.81
CA ILE A 64 5.64 15.99 -10.99
C ILE A 64 4.73 17.05 -11.69
N ARG A 65 5.20 17.71 -12.75
CA ARG A 65 4.39 18.63 -13.55
C ARG A 65 3.28 17.91 -14.32
N HIS A 66 3.49 16.65 -14.66
CA HIS A 66 2.48 15.83 -15.32
C HIS A 66 1.52 15.22 -14.30
N THR A 67 0.25 15.24 -14.61
CA THR A 67 -0.86 14.85 -13.73
C THR A 67 -0.72 13.41 -13.23
N CYS A 68 -0.33 12.49 -14.12
CA CYS A 68 -0.14 11.08 -13.73
C CYS A 68 0.94 10.89 -12.67
N TYR A 69 2.02 11.69 -12.70
CA TYR A 69 3.07 11.56 -11.68
C TYR A 69 2.66 12.12 -10.32
N LYS A 70 1.69 13.05 -10.28
CA LYS A 70 1.08 13.49 -9.02
C LYS A 70 0.28 12.35 -8.38
N ILE A 71 -0.49 11.63 -9.19
CA ILE A 71 -1.22 10.44 -8.73
C ILE A 71 -0.25 9.34 -8.30
N ILE A 72 0.84 9.12 -9.05
CA ILE A 72 1.90 8.15 -8.68
C ILE A 72 2.56 8.52 -7.34
N VAL A 73 2.83 9.79 -7.07
CA VAL A 73 3.39 10.22 -5.78
C VAL A 73 2.40 9.99 -4.63
N LEU A 74 1.11 10.26 -4.85
CA LEU A 74 0.08 9.97 -3.86
C LEU A 74 -0.03 8.45 -3.61
N LEU A 75 0.00 7.65 -4.67
CA LEU A 75 0.01 6.19 -4.55
C LEU A 75 1.25 5.70 -3.79
N ALA A 76 2.44 6.21 -4.13
CA ALA A 76 3.69 5.85 -3.47
C ALA A 76 3.66 6.18 -1.96
N ALA A 77 3.14 7.36 -1.57
CA ALA A 77 2.98 7.70 -0.16
C ALA A 77 1.98 6.77 0.57
N THR A 78 0.89 6.42 -0.10
CA THR A 78 -0.10 5.47 0.42
C THR A 78 0.49 4.07 0.57
N ASP A 79 1.26 3.62 -0.43
CA ASP A 79 1.94 2.32 -0.43
C ASP A 79 3.01 2.24 0.66
N MET A 80 3.79 3.29 0.89
CA MET A 80 4.76 3.34 2.00
C MET A 80 4.05 3.16 3.35
N CYS A 81 2.96 3.88 3.61
CA CYS A 81 2.18 3.68 4.83
C CYS A 81 1.64 2.24 4.95
N ALA A 82 1.17 1.66 3.84
CA ALA A 82 0.68 0.30 3.80
C ALA A 82 1.80 -0.74 4.05
N ILE A 83 2.99 -0.56 3.46
CA ILE A 83 4.17 -1.41 3.65
C ILE A 83 4.67 -1.32 5.09
N THR A 84 4.66 -0.14 5.69
CA THR A 84 5.00 0.01 7.12
C THR A 84 4.09 -0.88 7.98
N CYS A 85 2.78 -0.90 7.73
CA CYS A 85 1.83 -1.75 8.47
C CYS A 85 1.95 -3.23 8.07
N SER A 86 1.88 -3.54 6.76
CA SER A 86 1.81 -4.91 6.26
C SER A 86 3.12 -5.70 6.35
N CYS A 87 4.26 -5.01 6.40
CA CYS A 87 5.57 -5.66 6.42
C CYS A 87 6.33 -5.38 7.72
N ILE A 88 6.60 -4.11 8.03
CA ILE A 88 7.49 -3.77 9.15
C ILE A 88 6.82 -4.07 10.49
N ILE A 89 5.64 -3.50 10.73
CA ILE A 89 4.89 -3.71 11.98
C ILE A 89 4.44 -5.16 12.08
N THR A 90 3.86 -5.74 11.03
CA THR A 90 3.47 -7.15 11.00
C THR A 90 4.65 -8.07 11.30
N GLY A 91 5.80 -7.82 10.68
CA GLY A 91 6.99 -8.65 10.91
C GLY A 91 7.50 -8.57 12.34
N ILE A 92 7.53 -7.37 12.96
CA ILE A 92 7.91 -7.20 14.37
C ILE A 92 6.92 -7.92 15.29
N LEU A 93 5.63 -7.76 15.07
CA LEU A 93 4.58 -8.41 15.87
C LEU A 93 4.64 -9.94 15.74
N LEU A 94 4.97 -10.48 14.54
CA LEU A 94 5.20 -11.92 14.31
C LEU A 94 6.42 -12.44 15.06
N ILE A 95 7.53 -11.68 15.08
CA ILE A 95 8.74 -12.05 15.83
C ILE A 95 8.46 -12.11 17.32
N GLN A 96 7.70 -11.13 17.84
CA GLN A 96 7.32 -11.08 19.25
C GLN A 96 6.26 -12.12 19.63
N GLY A 97 5.46 -12.58 18.67
CA GLY A 97 4.29 -13.42 18.95
C GLY A 97 3.13 -12.61 19.56
N ALA A 98 2.98 -11.36 19.16
CA ALA A 98 1.95 -10.49 19.74
C ALA A 98 0.55 -10.85 19.24
N VAL A 99 -0.44 -10.74 20.12
CA VAL A 99 -1.88 -10.74 19.81
C VAL A 99 -2.46 -9.35 20.09
N PHE A 100 -3.68 -9.09 19.66
CA PHE A 100 -4.32 -7.78 19.80
C PHE A 100 -4.20 -7.20 21.22
N CYS A 101 -4.50 -8.01 22.25
CA CYS A 101 -4.56 -7.57 23.64
C CYS A 101 -3.19 -7.29 24.28
N VAL A 102 -2.08 -7.59 23.60
CA VAL A 102 -0.73 -7.20 24.06
C VAL A 102 -0.49 -5.70 23.79
N TYR A 103 -0.91 -5.21 22.62
CA TYR A 103 -0.76 -3.81 22.26
C TYR A 103 -2.07 -3.22 21.69
N PRO A 104 -3.18 -3.19 22.47
CA PRO A 104 -4.51 -2.96 21.92
C PRO A 104 -4.65 -1.61 21.19
N THR A 105 -4.18 -0.52 21.79
CA THR A 105 -4.25 0.81 21.16
C THR A 105 -3.37 0.91 19.92
N PHE A 106 -2.16 0.39 19.99
CA PHE A 106 -1.22 0.42 18.85
C PHE A 106 -1.77 -0.38 17.67
N ILE A 107 -2.20 -1.63 17.91
CA ILE A 107 -2.74 -2.50 16.84
C ILE A 107 -4.04 -1.93 16.27
N TYR A 108 -4.91 -1.37 17.10
CA TYR A 108 -6.15 -0.72 16.65
C TYR A 108 -5.88 0.45 15.69
N ILE A 109 -4.91 1.31 16.02
CA ILE A 109 -4.53 2.45 15.18
C ILE A 109 -3.89 1.95 13.89
N CYS A 110 -2.92 1.04 13.98
CA CYS A 110 -2.24 0.47 12.80
C CYS A 110 -3.22 -0.25 11.88
N GLY A 111 -4.19 -0.98 12.43
CA GLY A 111 -5.22 -1.64 11.64
C GLY A 111 -6.15 -0.68 10.89
N GLY A 112 -6.48 0.46 11.51
CA GLY A 112 -7.21 1.53 10.84
C GLY A 112 -6.42 2.18 9.70
N ILE A 113 -5.11 2.40 9.89
CA ILE A 113 -4.20 2.90 8.86
C ILE A 113 -4.05 1.87 7.73
N ALA A 114 -3.82 0.61 8.07
CA ALA A 114 -3.69 -0.49 7.13
C ALA A 114 -4.90 -0.60 6.20
N LEU A 115 -6.10 -0.54 6.78
CA LEU A 115 -7.34 -0.65 6.02
C LEU A 115 -7.60 0.58 5.14
N CYS A 116 -7.38 1.79 5.65
CA CYS A 116 -7.61 3.01 4.88
C CYS A 116 -6.60 3.15 3.73
N THR A 117 -5.35 2.72 3.92
CA THR A 117 -4.34 2.72 2.84
C THR A 117 -4.65 1.69 1.77
N TRP A 118 -5.15 0.50 2.14
CA TRP A 118 -5.64 -0.49 1.17
C TRP A 118 -6.78 0.08 0.32
N CYS A 119 -7.84 0.57 0.95
CA CYS A 119 -9.00 1.11 0.25
C CYS A 119 -8.64 2.36 -0.56
N GLY A 120 -7.76 3.22 -0.02
CA GLY A 120 -7.24 4.38 -0.73
C GLY A 120 -6.42 4.02 -1.95
N ALA A 121 -5.53 3.04 -1.85
CA ALA A 121 -4.73 2.55 -2.98
C ALA A 121 -5.62 2.02 -4.12
N CYS A 122 -6.73 1.34 -3.81
CA CYS A 122 -7.70 0.93 -4.82
C CYS A 122 -8.24 2.13 -5.61
N VAL A 123 -8.71 3.18 -4.93
CA VAL A 123 -9.27 4.39 -5.58
C VAL A 123 -8.20 5.16 -6.35
N ILE A 124 -6.99 5.30 -5.78
CA ILE A 124 -5.87 5.99 -6.44
C ILE A 124 -5.42 5.22 -7.70
N THR A 125 -5.39 3.89 -7.64
CA THR A 125 -5.06 3.03 -8.79
C THR A 125 -6.09 3.16 -9.91
N LEU A 126 -7.40 3.16 -9.57
CA LEU A 126 -8.47 3.44 -10.53
C LEU A 126 -8.29 4.82 -11.17
N SER A 127 -7.97 5.83 -10.36
CA SER A 127 -7.73 7.21 -10.83
C SER A 127 -6.54 7.28 -11.79
N LEU A 128 -5.46 6.55 -11.48
CA LEU A 128 -4.28 6.48 -12.33
C LEU A 128 -4.60 5.82 -13.68
N PHE A 129 -5.36 4.72 -13.65
CA PHE A 129 -5.76 4.01 -14.87
C PHE A 129 -6.71 4.84 -15.73
N LEU A 130 -7.71 5.49 -15.11
CA LEU A 130 -8.62 6.40 -15.79
C LEU A 130 -7.87 7.58 -16.41
N ASN A 131 -6.93 8.18 -15.69
CA ASN A 131 -6.07 9.24 -16.20
C ASN A 131 -5.32 8.80 -17.47
N ARG A 132 -4.87 7.53 -17.53
CA ARG A 132 -4.21 6.97 -18.73
C ARG A 132 -5.17 6.73 -19.88
N ILE A 133 -6.39 6.24 -19.60
CA ILE A 133 -7.43 6.08 -20.63
C ILE A 133 -7.74 7.44 -21.29
N VAL A 134 -7.94 8.47 -20.47
CA VAL A 134 -8.25 9.83 -20.98
C VAL A 134 -7.08 10.40 -21.79
N SER A 135 -5.87 10.29 -21.29
CA SER A 135 -4.67 10.79 -21.96
C SER A 135 -4.40 10.12 -23.32
N ILE A 136 -4.79 8.86 -23.48
CA ILE A 136 -4.60 8.09 -24.71
C ILE A 136 -5.81 8.20 -25.64
N GLY A 137 -7.02 8.06 -25.09
CA GLY A 137 -8.26 7.94 -25.85
C GLY A 137 -8.87 9.28 -26.30
N PHE A 138 -8.65 10.34 -25.52
CA PHE A 138 -9.24 11.65 -25.71
C PHE A 138 -8.17 12.73 -25.86
N ARG A 139 -7.18 12.49 -26.70
CA ARG A 139 -5.96 13.29 -26.83
C ARG A 139 -6.24 14.78 -27.06
N ASP A 140 -7.25 15.11 -27.86
CA ASP A 140 -7.61 16.49 -28.21
C ASP A 140 -8.21 17.27 -27.02
N TYR A 141 -8.79 16.56 -26.04
CA TYR A 141 -9.40 17.10 -24.84
C TYR A 141 -8.58 16.81 -23.57
N ALA A 142 -7.47 16.07 -23.70
CA ALA A 142 -6.69 15.61 -22.55
C ALA A 142 -6.23 16.78 -21.67
N ASP A 143 -5.74 17.86 -22.26
CA ASP A 143 -5.25 19.05 -21.52
C ASP A 143 -6.33 19.72 -20.68
N VAL A 144 -7.59 19.67 -21.11
CA VAL A 144 -8.74 20.29 -20.42
C VAL A 144 -9.30 19.36 -19.35
N ILE A 145 -9.42 18.06 -19.63
CA ILE A 145 -10.11 17.08 -18.77
C ILE A 145 -9.16 16.44 -17.74
N GLU A 146 -7.92 16.18 -18.12
CA GLU A 146 -6.97 15.39 -17.33
C GLU A 146 -6.64 16.04 -15.97
N LYS A 147 -6.38 17.36 -15.97
CA LYS A 147 -6.02 18.08 -14.74
C LYS A 147 -7.15 18.09 -13.70
N PRO A 148 -8.35 18.63 -14.01
CA PRO A 148 -9.41 18.69 -13.01
C PRO A 148 -9.81 17.28 -12.54
N MET A 149 -9.90 16.30 -13.43
CA MET A 149 -10.22 14.92 -13.10
C MET A 149 -9.21 14.33 -12.11
N ALA A 150 -7.90 14.53 -12.34
CA ALA A 150 -6.87 14.01 -11.45
C ALA A 150 -6.92 14.67 -10.06
N TYR A 151 -7.10 16.00 -9.99
CA TYR A 151 -7.21 16.67 -8.69
C TYR A 151 -8.47 16.27 -7.93
N ILE A 152 -9.61 16.18 -8.59
CA ILE A 152 -10.86 15.73 -7.99
C ILE A 152 -10.68 14.29 -7.47
N SER A 153 -10.12 13.38 -8.27
CA SER A 153 -9.92 11.99 -7.86
C SER A 153 -8.93 11.85 -6.70
N MET A 154 -7.86 12.66 -6.65
CA MET A 154 -6.94 12.66 -5.51
C MET A 154 -7.63 13.14 -4.22
N VAL A 155 -8.42 14.22 -4.30
CA VAL A 155 -9.18 14.72 -3.15
C VAL A 155 -10.20 13.68 -2.68
N LEU A 156 -10.95 13.08 -3.61
CA LEU A 156 -11.92 12.02 -3.28
C LEU A 156 -11.24 10.81 -2.63
N SER A 157 -10.04 10.43 -3.11
CA SER A 157 -9.26 9.35 -2.50
C SER A 157 -8.89 9.66 -1.05
N LEU A 158 -8.43 10.89 -0.76
CA LEU A 158 -8.08 11.31 0.60
C LEU A 158 -9.31 11.37 1.52
N LEU A 159 -10.44 11.88 1.03
CA LEU A 159 -11.69 11.89 1.78
C LEU A 159 -12.19 10.48 2.05
N TYR A 160 -12.04 9.57 1.08
CA TYR A 160 -12.39 8.17 1.26
C TYR A 160 -11.48 7.46 2.26
N MET A 161 -10.18 7.69 2.22
CA MET A 161 -9.24 7.18 3.23
C MET A 161 -9.60 7.68 4.63
N PHE A 162 -9.96 8.96 4.75
CA PHE A 162 -10.46 9.52 6.01
C PHE A 162 -11.74 8.80 6.47
N TYR A 163 -12.72 8.62 5.58
CA TYR A 163 -13.95 7.89 5.90
C TYR A 163 -13.65 6.47 6.41
N ILE A 164 -12.85 5.71 5.70
CA ILE A 164 -12.49 4.33 6.09
C ILE A 164 -11.78 4.32 7.46
N SER A 165 -10.80 5.18 7.67
CA SER A 165 -10.03 5.23 8.92
C SER A 165 -10.91 5.61 10.13
N PHE A 166 -11.84 6.57 9.96
CA PHE A 166 -12.59 7.12 11.08
C PHE A 166 -13.91 6.40 11.34
N PHE A 167 -14.61 5.93 10.31
CA PHE A 167 -16.00 5.48 10.42
C PHE A 167 -16.20 3.99 10.19
N THR A 168 -15.15 3.25 9.87
CA THR A 168 -15.25 1.79 9.70
C THR A 168 -14.48 1.03 10.78
N THR A 169 -14.74 -0.27 10.89
CA THR A 169 -14.07 -1.17 11.85
C THR A 169 -12.67 -1.48 11.36
N PRO A 170 -11.61 -1.27 12.19
CA PRO A 170 -10.25 -1.61 11.82
C PRO A 170 -10.02 -3.11 11.82
N VAL A 171 -8.99 -3.56 11.12
CA VAL A 171 -8.43 -4.90 11.26
C VAL A 171 -7.50 -4.96 12.47
N CYS A 172 -7.38 -6.11 13.11
CA CYS A 172 -6.56 -6.31 14.31
C CYS A 172 -5.56 -7.44 14.09
N PHE A 173 -4.30 -7.25 14.51
CA PHE A 173 -3.26 -8.25 14.29
C PHE A 173 -3.35 -9.39 15.29
N ASP A 174 -3.13 -10.62 14.79
CA ASP A 174 -2.99 -11.81 15.60
C ASP A 174 -1.89 -12.73 15.05
N SER A 175 -0.86 -13.01 15.88
CA SER A 175 0.25 -13.89 15.52
C SER A 175 -0.13 -15.37 15.43
N LEU A 176 -1.23 -15.80 16.09
CA LEU A 176 -1.72 -17.17 16.03
C LEU A 176 -2.10 -17.54 14.59
N ILE A 177 -2.84 -16.67 13.95
CA ILE A 177 -3.31 -16.83 12.57
C ILE A 177 -2.43 -16.11 11.53
N MET A 178 -1.39 -15.39 11.97
CA MET A 178 -0.44 -14.67 11.11
C MET A 178 -1.12 -13.66 10.16
N ALA A 179 -2.19 -13.01 10.60
CA ALA A 179 -3.02 -12.14 9.77
C ALA A 179 -3.62 -10.99 10.58
N TRP A 180 -4.35 -10.13 9.87
CA TRP A 180 -5.11 -9.01 10.43
C TRP A 180 -6.62 -9.26 10.27
N PRO A 181 -7.26 -10.06 11.14
CA PRO A 181 -8.70 -10.25 11.13
C PRO A 181 -9.45 -8.98 11.58
N LEU A 182 -10.77 -8.98 11.34
CA LEU A 182 -11.66 -7.95 11.90
C LEU A 182 -11.99 -8.23 13.38
N ASP A 183 -12.01 -9.51 13.77
CA ASP A 183 -12.20 -9.93 15.14
C ASP A 183 -10.88 -9.80 15.93
N PRO A 184 -10.83 -8.96 16.99
CA PRO A 184 -9.64 -8.80 17.81
C PRO A 184 -9.37 -9.96 18.76
N LEU A 185 -10.36 -10.84 19.03
CA LEU A 185 -10.33 -11.88 20.06
C LEU A 185 -10.54 -13.27 19.45
N SER A 186 -9.65 -13.65 18.53
CA SER A 186 -9.74 -14.88 17.73
C SER A 186 -9.78 -16.20 18.54
N GLU A 187 -9.55 -16.16 19.87
CA GLU A 187 -9.62 -17.33 20.76
C GLU A 187 -11.05 -17.78 21.09
N LYS A 188 -12.02 -16.93 20.96
CA LYS A 188 -13.44 -17.20 21.23
C LYS A 188 -14.24 -17.00 19.97
N GLU A 189 -15.13 -17.95 19.69
CA GLU A 189 -16.15 -17.67 18.69
C GLU A 189 -16.94 -16.43 19.12
N PRO A 190 -16.98 -15.36 18.30
CA PRO A 190 -17.67 -14.15 18.65
C PRO A 190 -19.19 -14.45 18.78
N SER A 191 -19.86 -13.80 19.76
CA SER A 191 -21.31 -13.80 19.76
C SER A 191 -21.85 -13.17 18.46
N GLU A 192 -23.08 -13.47 18.09
CA GLU A 192 -23.70 -12.86 16.90
C GLU A 192 -23.63 -11.34 16.93
N GLU A 193 -23.83 -10.73 18.11
CA GLU A 193 -23.73 -9.29 18.32
C GLU A 193 -22.31 -8.79 18.09
N ALA A 194 -21.27 -9.47 18.60
CA ALA A 194 -19.86 -9.14 18.42
C ALA A 194 -19.45 -9.29 16.94
N SER A 195 -19.89 -10.37 16.29
CA SER A 195 -19.66 -10.62 14.87
C SER A 195 -20.21 -9.50 14.00
N ASN A 196 -21.45 -9.05 14.26
CA ASN A 196 -22.06 -7.92 13.58
C ASN A 196 -21.32 -6.60 13.86
N TYR A 197 -20.78 -6.42 15.08
CA TYR A 197 -20.04 -5.23 15.46
C TYR A 197 -18.69 -5.10 14.76
N TYR A 198 -18.00 -6.23 14.53
CA TYR A 198 -16.70 -6.29 13.84
C TYR A 198 -16.83 -6.18 12.32
N ARG A 199 -17.99 -6.49 11.77
CA ARG A 199 -18.23 -6.53 10.33
C ARG A 199 -17.87 -5.19 9.67
N ASN A 200 -17.17 -5.25 8.54
CA ASN A 200 -16.81 -4.10 7.73
C ASN A 200 -17.30 -4.26 6.29
N ASP A 201 -18.55 -3.90 6.08
CA ASP A 201 -19.18 -3.98 4.76
C ASP A 201 -18.51 -3.01 3.76
N SER A 202 -17.98 -1.87 4.24
CA SER A 202 -17.28 -0.90 3.39
C SER A 202 -16.06 -1.49 2.72
N GLN A 203 -15.30 -2.34 3.42
CA GLN A 203 -14.16 -3.06 2.84
C GLN A 203 -14.59 -4.06 1.77
N ALA A 204 -15.62 -4.85 2.05
CA ALA A 204 -16.14 -5.84 1.10
C ALA A 204 -16.67 -5.16 -0.18
N TRP A 205 -17.46 -4.10 -0.03
CA TRP A 205 -17.94 -3.31 -1.17
C TRP A 205 -16.81 -2.62 -1.92
N ASN A 206 -15.80 -2.07 -1.23
CA ASN A 206 -14.61 -1.52 -1.88
C ASN A 206 -13.99 -2.52 -2.85
N ASN A 207 -13.76 -3.74 -2.39
CA ASN A 207 -13.11 -4.76 -3.20
C ASN A 207 -13.94 -5.17 -4.41
N TRP A 208 -15.25 -5.39 -4.25
CA TRP A 208 -16.14 -5.74 -5.36
C TRP A 208 -16.28 -4.61 -6.38
N ILE A 209 -16.49 -3.37 -5.92
CA ILE A 209 -16.60 -2.20 -6.79
C ILE A 209 -15.28 -1.97 -7.54
N PHE A 210 -14.14 -2.12 -6.85
CA PHE A 210 -12.83 -1.99 -7.48
C PHE A 210 -12.66 -2.97 -8.63
N VAL A 211 -12.93 -4.27 -8.41
CA VAL A 211 -12.83 -5.30 -9.45
C VAL A 211 -13.78 -5.01 -10.61
N ALA A 212 -15.03 -4.66 -10.32
CA ALA A 212 -16.01 -4.33 -11.36
C ALA A 212 -15.58 -3.13 -12.21
N CYS A 213 -15.10 -2.04 -11.56
CA CYS A 213 -14.56 -0.87 -12.26
C CYS A 213 -13.34 -1.21 -13.10
N MET A 214 -12.46 -2.10 -12.61
CA MET A 214 -11.28 -2.51 -13.36
C MET A 214 -11.64 -3.30 -14.61
N VAL A 215 -12.58 -4.25 -14.51
CA VAL A 215 -13.07 -5.00 -15.68
C VAL A 215 -13.69 -4.06 -16.71
N PHE A 216 -14.53 -3.12 -16.25
CA PHE A 216 -15.17 -2.13 -17.12
C PHE A 216 -14.14 -1.24 -17.84
N MET A 217 -13.18 -0.66 -17.10
CA MET A 217 -12.15 0.20 -17.67
C MET A 217 -11.21 -0.56 -18.61
N PHE A 218 -10.88 -1.81 -18.30
CA PHE A 218 -10.07 -2.65 -19.18
C PHE A 218 -10.79 -2.96 -20.50
N THR A 219 -12.11 -3.19 -20.44
CA THR A 219 -12.94 -3.40 -21.64
C THR A 219 -12.97 -2.17 -22.54
N ILE A 220 -13.15 -0.97 -21.94
CA ILE A 220 -13.07 0.31 -22.68
C ILE A 220 -11.70 0.44 -23.36
N TYR A 221 -10.64 0.15 -22.59
CA TYR A 221 -9.28 0.26 -23.13
C TYR A 221 -9.02 -0.68 -24.30
N CYS A 222 -9.43 -1.95 -24.20
CA CYS A 222 -9.31 -2.90 -25.31
C CYS A 222 -10.06 -2.43 -26.58
N GLY A 223 -11.21 -1.81 -26.39
CA GLY A 223 -11.96 -1.17 -27.49
C GLY A 223 -11.20 0.02 -28.10
N LEU A 224 -10.57 0.84 -27.26
CA LEU A 224 -9.77 1.99 -27.72
C LEU A 224 -8.47 1.58 -28.40
N VAL A 225 -7.77 0.56 -27.92
CA VAL A 225 -6.50 0.08 -28.49
C VAL A 225 -6.69 -0.37 -29.94
N ASN A 226 -7.78 -1.05 -30.26
CA ASN A 226 -8.10 -1.44 -31.64
C ASN A 226 -8.31 -0.23 -32.57
N LYS A 227 -8.78 0.89 -32.04
CA LYS A 227 -8.89 2.18 -32.74
C LYS A 227 -7.54 2.90 -32.86
N LEU A 228 -6.70 2.82 -31.82
CA LEU A 228 -5.45 3.56 -31.65
C LEU A 228 -4.23 2.82 -32.23
N ALA A 229 -4.33 1.52 -32.52
CA ALA A 229 -3.26 0.76 -33.22
C ALA A 229 -2.90 1.37 -34.59
N ARG A 230 -3.75 2.26 -35.09
CA ARG A 230 -3.55 3.04 -36.36
C ARG A 230 -2.94 4.43 -36.12
N GLY A 231 -2.68 4.84 -34.86
CA GLY A 231 -2.16 6.18 -34.54
C GLY A 231 -0.84 6.11 -33.76
N GLN A 232 0.05 7.08 -33.99
CA GLN A 232 1.38 7.19 -33.35
C GLN A 232 1.27 7.48 -31.85
N ASN A 233 1.20 6.44 -31.01
CA ASN A 233 1.41 6.59 -29.57
C ASN A 233 2.89 6.61 -29.23
N SER A 234 3.36 7.56 -28.42
CA SER A 234 4.74 7.60 -27.97
C SER A 234 5.08 6.36 -27.14
N LYS A 235 6.32 5.83 -27.30
CA LYS A 235 6.82 4.69 -26.51
C LYS A 235 6.64 4.91 -24.99
N ALA A 236 6.83 6.16 -24.53
CA ALA A 236 6.68 6.53 -23.12
C ALA A 236 5.24 6.37 -22.62
N SER A 237 4.25 6.82 -23.39
CA SER A 237 2.82 6.68 -23.03
C SER A 237 2.41 5.22 -22.92
N ARG A 238 2.88 4.38 -23.85
CA ARG A 238 2.63 2.93 -23.85
C ARG A 238 3.27 2.25 -22.63
N ALA A 239 4.51 2.62 -22.28
CA ALA A 239 5.21 2.05 -21.12
C ALA A 239 4.48 2.37 -19.81
N ILE A 240 4.07 3.62 -19.58
CA ILE A 240 3.30 4.02 -18.39
C ILE A 240 1.97 3.26 -18.33
N PHE A 241 1.31 3.08 -19.46
CA PHE A 241 0.07 2.31 -19.50
C PHE A 241 0.27 0.85 -19.07
N ILE A 242 1.30 0.17 -19.59
CA ILE A 242 1.62 -1.21 -19.20
C ILE A 242 1.89 -1.29 -17.68
N GLN A 243 2.60 -0.32 -17.11
CA GLN A 243 2.83 -0.23 -15.67
C GLN A 243 1.51 -0.17 -14.90
N CYS A 244 0.59 0.70 -15.32
CA CYS A 244 -0.73 0.79 -14.70
C CYS A 244 -1.50 -0.53 -14.79
N CYS A 245 -1.48 -1.21 -15.94
CA CYS A 245 -2.14 -2.51 -16.10
C CYS A 245 -1.61 -3.57 -15.13
N ILE A 246 -0.29 -3.62 -14.93
CA ILE A 246 0.33 -4.59 -14.03
C ILE A 246 -0.07 -4.28 -12.58
N ILE A 247 0.00 -3.00 -12.16
CA ILE A 247 -0.44 -2.58 -10.82
C ILE A 247 -1.91 -2.94 -10.60
N CYS A 248 -2.77 -2.63 -11.56
CA CYS A 248 -4.20 -2.94 -11.50
C CYS A 248 -4.47 -4.44 -11.40
N PHE A 249 -3.69 -5.25 -12.12
CA PHE A 249 -3.81 -6.71 -12.07
C PHE A 249 -3.52 -7.25 -10.66
N PHE A 250 -2.41 -6.84 -10.03
CA PHE A 250 -2.08 -7.28 -8.68
C PHE A 250 -3.12 -6.83 -7.66
N ASN A 251 -3.59 -5.57 -7.74
CA ASN A 251 -4.66 -5.07 -6.89
C ASN A 251 -5.96 -5.88 -7.05
N SER A 252 -6.34 -6.20 -8.30
CA SER A 252 -7.55 -6.98 -8.56
C SER A 252 -7.45 -8.40 -8.03
N CYS A 253 -6.31 -9.07 -8.23
CA CYS A 253 -6.07 -10.40 -7.68
C CYS A 253 -6.17 -10.41 -6.15
N THR A 254 -5.57 -9.41 -5.50
CA THR A 254 -5.62 -9.28 -4.04
C THR A 254 -7.05 -8.99 -3.55
N ALA A 255 -7.79 -8.09 -4.21
CA ALA A 255 -9.17 -7.78 -3.87
C ALA A 255 -10.10 -9.00 -4.01
N ILE A 256 -9.98 -9.76 -5.09
CA ILE A 256 -10.73 -11.02 -5.31
C ILE A 256 -10.39 -12.02 -4.22
N PHE A 257 -9.08 -12.19 -3.93
CA PHE A 257 -8.62 -13.12 -2.91
C PHE A 257 -9.25 -12.83 -1.53
N TYR A 258 -9.19 -11.59 -1.08
CA TYR A 258 -9.80 -11.19 0.21
C TYR A 258 -11.32 -11.34 0.23
N ASN A 259 -12.01 -11.11 -0.90
CA ASN A 259 -13.44 -11.36 -0.97
C ASN A 259 -13.76 -12.86 -0.91
N VAL A 260 -12.95 -13.72 -1.54
CA VAL A 260 -13.11 -15.18 -1.49
C VAL A 260 -12.89 -15.71 -0.08
N LEU A 261 -11.94 -15.13 0.66
CA LEU A 261 -11.69 -15.51 2.07
C LEU A 261 -12.92 -15.36 2.98
N ALA A 262 -13.85 -14.45 2.64
CA ALA A 262 -15.10 -14.29 3.40
C ALA A 262 -16.06 -15.48 3.29
N PHE A 263 -15.87 -16.37 2.32
CA PHE A 263 -16.74 -17.51 2.04
C PHE A 263 -16.15 -18.88 2.41
N ILE A 264 -14.89 -18.91 2.88
CA ILE A 264 -14.18 -20.12 3.22
C ILE A 264 -13.60 -20.03 4.64
N THR A 265 -13.38 -21.16 5.29
CA THR A 265 -12.55 -21.25 6.50
C THR A 265 -11.09 -21.39 6.08
N PRO A 266 -10.28 -20.33 6.13
CA PRO A 266 -8.94 -20.37 5.58
C PRO A 266 -7.99 -21.19 6.48
N SER A 267 -7.16 -22.02 5.86
CA SER A 267 -6.03 -22.64 6.56
C SER A 267 -4.94 -21.60 6.86
N PRO A 268 -4.03 -21.83 7.83
CA PRO A 268 -2.92 -20.93 8.12
C PRO A 268 -2.06 -20.59 6.88
N ALA A 269 -1.85 -21.54 5.97
CA ALA A 269 -1.11 -21.32 4.73
C ALA A 269 -1.82 -20.30 3.80
N ILE A 270 -3.14 -20.36 3.73
CA ILE A 270 -3.95 -19.42 2.93
C ILE A 270 -3.87 -18.01 3.55
N LEU A 271 -3.89 -17.89 4.87
CA LEU A 271 -3.76 -16.60 5.56
C LEU A 271 -2.38 -15.98 5.33
N VAL A 272 -1.30 -16.78 5.44
CA VAL A 272 0.06 -16.32 5.11
C VAL A 272 0.15 -15.88 3.64
N PHE A 273 -0.45 -16.64 2.72
CA PHE A 273 -0.50 -16.26 1.31
C PHE A 273 -1.23 -14.92 1.11
N GLY A 274 -2.35 -14.70 1.79
CA GLY A 274 -3.06 -13.42 1.76
C GLY A 274 -2.22 -12.26 2.27
N GLN A 275 -1.49 -12.46 3.38
CA GLN A 275 -0.57 -11.49 3.93
C GLN A 275 0.55 -11.13 2.94
N LEU A 276 1.12 -12.12 2.26
CA LEU A 276 2.14 -11.92 1.23
C LEU A 276 1.55 -11.19 0.00
N CYS A 277 0.35 -11.57 -0.45
CA CYS A 277 -0.33 -10.86 -1.55
C CYS A 277 -0.53 -9.38 -1.23
N TRP A 278 -0.97 -9.06 -0.01
CA TRP A 278 -1.14 -7.68 0.43
C TRP A 278 0.19 -6.93 0.44
N SER A 279 1.24 -7.51 1.01
CA SER A 279 2.59 -6.93 1.06
C SER A 279 3.19 -6.72 -0.34
N ILE A 280 3.09 -7.70 -1.22
CA ILE A 280 3.59 -7.62 -2.60
C ILE A 280 2.80 -6.58 -3.39
N ASN A 281 1.50 -6.48 -3.18
CA ASN A 281 0.65 -5.52 -3.87
C ASN A 281 1.12 -4.07 -3.68
N HIS A 282 1.46 -3.69 -2.46
CA HIS A 282 1.97 -2.34 -2.15
C HIS A 282 3.47 -2.18 -2.45
N GLY A 283 4.25 -3.28 -2.49
CA GLY A 283 5.66 -3.24 -2.86
C GLY A 283 5.91 -3.27 -4.36
N CYS A 284 5.03 -3.91 -5.14
CA CYS A 284 5.17 -4.10 -6.57
C CYS A 284 5.28 -2.79 -7.38
N PRO A 285 4.51 -1.71 -7.10
CA PRO A 285 4.61 -0.47 -7.85
C PRO A 285 6.02 0.13 -7.82
N ALA A 286 6.74 0.09 -6.69
CA ALA A 286 8.12 0.58 -6.61
C ALA A 286 9.04 -0.17 -7.59
N LEU A 287 8.94 -1.51 -7.61
CA LEU A 287 9.72 -2.35 -8.53
C LEU A 287 9.36 -2.06 -10.01
N ILE A 288 8.08 -1.89 -10.29
CA ILE A 288 7.57 -1.56 -11.63
C ILE A 288 8.12 -0.20 -12.10
N TYR A 289 8.13 0.82 -11.24
CA TYR A 289 8.64 2.14 -11.61
C TYR A 289 10.14 2.10 -11.92
N VAL A 290 10.94 1.40 -11.13
CA VAL A 290 12.39 1.29 -11.36
C VAL A 290 12.74 0.44 -12.59
N THR A 291 11.93 -0.57 -12.88
CA THR A 291 12.23 -1.51 -14.01
C THR A 291 11.62 -1.05 -15.33
N LEU A 292 10.38 -0.58 -15.33
CA LEU A 292 9.62 -0.31 -16.55
C LEU A 292 9.50 1.17 -16.91
N ASN A 293 9.72 2.11 -15.96
CA ASN A 293 9.69 3.53 -16.28
C ASN A 293 11.07 4.00 -16.76
N ASP A 294 11.20 4.27 -18.07
CA ASP A 294 12.48 4.60 -18.69
C ASP A 294 13.18 5.80 -18.02
N THR A 295 12.43 6.83 -17.65
CA THR A 295 13.00 8.02 -17.03
C THR A 295 13.47 7.74 -15.62
N ILE A 296 12.63 7.11 -14.80
CA ILE A 296 12.98 6.74 -13.42
C ILE A 296 14.15 5.76 -13.45
N ARG A 297 14.09 4.71 -14.28
CA ARG A 297 15.14 3.71 -14.42
C ARG A 297 16.49 4.32 -14.80
N ARG A 298 16.50 5.25 -15.77
CA ARG A 298 17.73 5.91 -16.22
C ARG A 298 18.36 6.76 -15.12
N GLU A 299 17.56 7.58 -14.43
CA GLU A 299 18.07 8.42 -13.33
C GLU A 299 18.45 7.60 -12.11
N PHE A 300 17.72 6.53 -11.81
CA PHE A 300 18.05 5.58 -10.75
C PHE A 300 19.41 4.90 -11.00
N LYS A 301 19.67 4.44 -12.24
CA LYS A 301 20.97 3.91 -12.62
C LYS A 301 22.08 4.94 -12.44
N LYS A 302 21.90 6.19 -12.86
CA LYS A 302 22.87 7.26 -12.66
C LYS A 302 23.18 7.48 -11.18
N LEU A 303 22.16 7.42 -10.33
CA LEU A 303 22.32 7.57 -8.87
C LEU A 303 23.21 6.45 -8.31
N ILE A 304 22.94 5.19 -8.67
CA ILE A 304 23.72 4.03 -8.22
C ILE A 304 25.17 4.09 -8.75
N PHE A 305 25.37 4.37 -10.03
CA PHE A 305 26.72 4.46 -10.61
C PHE A 305 27.53 5.60 -10.02
N ARG A 306 26.90 6.75 -9.72
CA ARG A 306 27.58 7.87 -9.06
C ARG A 306 28.00 7.53 -7.66
N ILE A 307 27.21 6.78 -6.92
CA ILE A 307 27.57 6.25 -5.60
C ILE A 307 28.75 5.27 -5.72
N SER A 308 28.74 4.43 -6.75
CA SER A 308 29.84 3.45 -7.00
C SER A 308 31.15 4.13 -7.37
N THR A 309 31.15 5.15 -8.25
CA THR A 309 32.36 5.90 -8.62
C THR A 309 32.95 6.68 -7.45
N ASN A 310 32.12 7.35 -6.64
CA ASN A 310 32.59 8.05 -5.44
C ASN A 310 33.21 7.08 -4.41
N LYS A 311 32.68 5.87 -4.25
CA LYS A 311 33.28 4.85 -3.38
C LYS A 311 34.64 4.36 -3.88
N VAL A 312 34.86 4.28 -5.19
CA VAL A 312 36.12 3.89 -5.79
C VAL A 312 37.17 5.01 -5.62
N GLU A 313 36.75 6.27 -5.74
CA GLU A 313 37.66 7.42 -5.51
C GLU A 313 38.04 7.59 -4.02
N GLU A 314 37.11 7.35 -3.07
CA GLU A 314 37.40 7.33 -1.64
C GLU A 314 38.32 6.19 -1.23
N GLY A 315 38.26 5.04 -1.91
CA GLY A 315 39.15 3.89 -1.70
C GLY A 315 40.58 4.10 -2.24
N THR A 316 40.79 5.04 -3.16
CA THR A 316 42.09 5.36 -3.79
C THR A 316 42.74 6.64 -3.25
N SER A 317 42.03 7.49 -2.51
CA SER A 317 42.58 8.71 -1.89
C SER A 317 42.55 8.63 -0.37
N SER A 318 43.49 7.87 0.17
CA SER A 318 43.92 8.03 1.56
C SER A 318 44.87 9.25 1.67
N ALA A 319 44.32 10.43 1.43
CA ALA A 319 44.86 11.70 1.93
C ALA A 319 44.01 12.88 1.46
N ALA A 320 43.53 13.67 2.40
CA ALA A 320 42.82 14.95 2.27
C ALA A 320 41.29 14.91 2.14
N GLY A 321 40.66 15.31 3.25
CA GLY A 321 39.25 15.33 3.49
C GLY A 321 38.43 16.27 2.63
N LYS A 322 37.25 15.83 2.32
CA LYS A 322 35.98 16.59 2.44
C LYS A 322 34.83 15.60 2.43
N ARG A 323 34.31 15.38 3.62
CA ARG A 323 33.08 14.61 3.87
C ARG A 323 31.92 15.44 3.38
N ASN A 324 31.36 15.13 2.23
CA ASN A 324 29.99 15.55 1.86
C ASN A 324 29.10 14.32 1.94
N SER A 325 28.45 14.15 3.08
CA SER A 325 27.55 13.03 3.31
C SER A 325 26.27 13.20 2.48
N ILE A 326 25.76 12.08 1.99
CA ILE A 326 24.45 11.98 1.30
C ILE A 326 23.34 12.64 2.14
N PHE A 327 23.50 12.68 3.47
CA PHE A 327 22.60 13.30 4.43
C PHE A 327 22.51 14.83 4.31
N GLU A 328 23.57 15.54 3.92
CA GLU A 328 23.54 16.99 3.73
C GLU A 328 22.71 17.43 2.50
N TYR A 329 22.56 16.54 1.53
CA TYR A 329 21.70 16.81 0.36
C TYR A 329 20.20 16.70 0.67
N PHE A 330 19.81 15.86 1.66
CA PHE A 330 18.42 15.72 2.11
C PHE A 330 17.96 16.82 3.07
N VAL A 331 18.89 17.50 3.75
CA VAL A 331 18.60 18.56 4.73
C VAL A 331 18.48 19.95 4.07
N LYS A 332 18.90 20.11 2.81
CA LYS A 332 18.81 21.37 2.05
C LYS A 332 17.61 21.46 1.07
N LEU A 333 16.65 20.55 1.19
CA LEU A 333 15.32 20.62 0.58
C LEU A 333 14.26 20.89 1.64
#